data_16ce20782662470327aeddf99de21e50
#
_entry.id   16ce20782662470327aeddf99de21e50
#
_cell.length_a   1.000
_cell.length_b   1.000
_cell.length_c   1.000
_cell.angle_alpha   90.00
_cell.angle_beta   90.00
_cell.angle_gamma   90.00
#
_symmetry.space_group_name_H-M   'P 1'
#
loop_
_entity.id
_entity.type
_entity.pdbx_description
1 polymer ?
#
loop_
_entity_poly.entity_id
_entity_poly.type
_entity_poly.pdbx_seq_one_letter_code
_entity_poly.pdbx_strand_id
1 'polypeptide(L)'
;MSDYIPQNTEESWQKAWEDSGIFNVEYNENNPTFYCLEMYPYPSGKMHMGHVRNYSIGDAVARYKRLMGFDVLYPMGFDSFGMPAENAAIEEGGHPHDITERNMASITEQIK
;
A
#
# COMPACT_ATOMS: atom_id res chain seq x y z
N MET A 1 29.44 -15.36 -9.01
CA MET A 1 28.20 -14.99 -8.31
C MET A 1 27.59 -13.87 -9.13
N SER A 2 26.33 -13.99 -9.54
CA SER A 2 25.66 -12.86 -10.19
C SER A 2 25.48 -11.75 -9.17
N ASP A 3 25.81 -10.51 -9.54
CA ASP A 3 25.60 -9.37 -8.68
C ASP A 3 24.10 -9.22 -8.38
N TYR A 4 23.77 -9.00 -7.12
CA TYR A 4 22.39 -8.71 -6.72
C TYR A 4 22.01 -7.31 -7.22
N ILE A 5 21.03 -7.26 -8.11
CA ILE A 5 20.49 -6.00 -8.64
C ILE A 5 19.07 -5.84 -8.08
N PRO A 6 18.88 -4.95 -7.07
CA PRO A 6 17.59 -4.80 -6.39
C PRO A 6 16.44 -4.57 -7.37
N GLN A 7 16.58 -3.66 -8.30
CA GLN A 7 15.54 -3.26 -9.25
C GLN A 7 14.99 -4.46 -10.04
N ASN A 8 15.88 -5.30 -10.57
CA ASN A 8 15.46 -6.49 -11.33
C ASN A 8 14.76 -7.53 -10.43
N THR A 9 15.23 -7.65 -9.20
CA THR A 9 14.66 -8.59 -8.22
C THR A 9 13.28 -8.12 -7.76
N GLU A 10 13.15 -6.84 -7.44
CA GLU A 10 11.90 -6.22 -7.01
C GLU A 10 10.81 -6.36 -8.08
N GLU A 11 11.09 -5.95 -9.31
CA GLU A 11 10.14 -6.07 -10.42
C GLU A 11 9.68 -7.52 -10.65
N SER A 12 10.61 -8.47 -10.60
CA SER A 12 10.28 -9.89 -10.80
C SER A 12 9.38 -10.45 -9.70
N TRP A 13 9.60 -10.05 -8.45
CA TRP A 13 8.78 -10.47 -7.33
C TRP A 13 7.42 -9.76 -7.29
N GLN A 14 7.34 -8.48 -7.58
CA GLN A 14 6.08 -7.75 -7.71
C GLN A 14 5.17 -8.45 -8.72
N LYS A 15 5.72 -8.77 -9.91
CA LYS A 15 4.97 -9.49 -10.92
C LYS A 15 4.54 -10.89 -10.47
N ALA A 16 5.42 -11.64 -9.84
CA ALA A 16 5.10 -12.98 -9.35
C ALA A 16 4.00 -12.96 -8.29
N TRP A 17 3.98 -11.99 -7.41
CA TRP A 17 2.93 -11.82 -6.38
C TRP A 17 1.60 -11.41 -7.01
N GLU A 18 1.61 -10.52 -8.00
CA GLU A 18 0.41 -10.11 -8.72
C GLU A 18 -0.19 -11.29 -9.50
N ASP A 19 0.64 -12.00 -10.28
CA ASP A 19 0.21 -13.14 -11.09
C ASP A 19 -0.32 -14.30 -10.22
N SER A 20 0.24 -14.52 -9.04
CA SER A 20 -0.18 -15.59 -8.12
C SER A 20 -1.38 -15.23 -7.23
N GLY A 21 -1.71 -13.93 -7.12
CA GLY A 21 -2.76 -13.44 -6.22
C GLY A 21 -2.51 -13.76 -4.74
N ILE A 22 -1.24 -13.91 -4.32
CA ILE A 22 -0.87 -14.36 -2.97
C ILE A 22 -1.40 -13.46 -1.84
N PHE A 23 -1.71 -12.21 -2.16
CA PHE A 23 -2.27 -11.25 -1.21
C PHE A 23 -3.79 -11.17 -1.23
N ASN A 24 -4.45 -11.87 -2.16
CA ASN A 24 -5.90 -12.00 -2.15
C ASN A 24 -6.31 -12.91 -0.99
N VAL A 25 -7.31 -12.47 -0.24
CA VAL A 25 -7.81 -13.24 0.91
C VAL A 25 -9.10 -13.91 0.51
N GLU A 26 -9.09 -15.24 0.51
CA GLU A 26 -10.31 -16.05 0.49
C GLU A 26 -10.56 -16.56 1.91
N TYR A 27 -11.73 -16.23 2.45
CA TYR A 27 -12.09 -16.67 3.80
C TYR A 27 -12.25 -18.20 3.86
N ASN A 28 -11.53 -18.81 4.78
CA ASN A 28 -11.66 -20.23 5.10
C ASN A 28 -11.99 -20.39 6.60
N GLU A 29 -13.16 -20.95 6.89
CA GLU A 29 -13.62 -21.16 8.28
C GLU A 29 -12.70 -22.04 9.14
N ASN A 30 -11.82 -22.84 8.50
CA ASN A 30 -10.86 -23.70 9.19
C ASN A 30 -9.55 -23.00 9.52
N ASN A 31 -9.30 -21.81 8.97
CA ASN A 31 -8.07 -21.07 9.21
C ASN A 31 -8.28 -19.97 10.25
N PRO A 32 -7.30 -19.71 11.11
CA PRO A 32 -7.34 -18.53 11.95
C PRO A 32 -7.25 -17.27 11.11
N THR A 33 -8.04 -16.26 11.45
CA THR A 33 -8.06 -14.98 10.73
C THR A 33 -7.22 -13.92 11.43
N PHE A 34 -6.61 -13.02 10.68
CA PHE A 34 -5.90 -11.88 11.21
C PHE A 34 -6.21 -10.62 10.39
N TYR A 35 -6.62 -9.57 11.08
CA TYR A 35 -6.86 -8.26 10.48
C TYR A 35 -5.71 -7.32 10.84
N CYS A 36 -5.00 -6.84 9.83
CA CYS A 36 -3.95 -5.85 9.96
C CYS A 36 -4.44 -4.54 9.37
N LEU A 37 -4.53 -3.50 10.18
CA LEU A 37 -4.98 -2.17 9.75
C LEU A 37 -3.86 -1.16 9.96
N GLU A 38 -3.57 -0.42 8.90
CA GLU A 38 -2.72 0.75 8.91
C GLU A 38 -3.53 2.02 8.61
N MET A 39 -2.99 3.15 9.02
CA MET A 39 -3.56 4.44 8.69
C MET A 39 -3.45 4.71 7.18
N TYR A 40 -4.58 4.96 6.53
CA TYR A 40 -4.59 5.30 5.11
C TYR A 40 -3.96 6.67 4.86
N PRO A 41 -3.13 6.81 3.81
CA PRO A 41 -2.52 8.09 3.49
C PRO A 41 -3.54 9.09 2.95
N TYR A 42 -3.32 10.36 3.28
CA TYR A 42 -3.99 11.47 2.59
C TYR A 42 -3.35 11.66 1.22
N PRO A 43 -4.12 11.79 0.14
CA PRO A 43 -3.59 12.06 -1.20
C PRO A 43 -3.29 13.57 -1.39
N SER A 44 -2.59 14.17 -0.42
CA SER A 44 -2.21 15.58 -0.42
C SER A 44 -0.80 15.84 -0.92
N GLY A 45 -0.08 14.80 -1.34
CA GLY A 45 1.29 14.90 -1.84
C GLY A 45 1.94 13.53 -2.02
N LYS A 46 3.27 13.52 -2.06
CA LYS A 46 4.05 12.28 -2.17
C LYS A 46 4.22 11.61 -0.81
N MET A 47 4.46 10.31 -0.83
CA MET A 47 4.84 9.56 0.37
C MET A 47 6.19 10.06 0.91
N HIS A 48 6.33 9.98 2.21
CA HIS A 48 7.55 10.34 2.94
C HIS A 48 7.98 9.21 3.89
N MET A 49 9.14 9.34 4.51
CA MET A 49 9.73 8.31 5.38
C MET A 49 8.82 7.85 6.53
N GLY A 50 7.89 8.71 6.97
CA GLY A 50 6.87 8.32 7.96
C GLY A 50 5.93 7.24 7.43
N HIS A 51 5.50 7.35 6.18
CA HIS A 51 4.70 6.32 5.51
C HIS A 51 5.50 5.03 5.32
N VAL A 52 6.75 5.14 4.85
CA VAL A 52 7.64 3.96 4.68
C VAL A 52 7.76 3.19 5.99
N ARG A 53 8.05 3.89 7.09
CA ARG A 53 8.15 3.25 8.41
C ARG A 53 6.86 2.54 8.80
N ASN A 54 5.73 3.21 8.65
CA ASN A 54 4.43 2.69 9.07
C ASN A 54 4.07 1.43 8.28
N TYR A 55 4.07 1.53 6.96
CA TYR A 55 3.64 0.44 6.08
C TYR A 55 4.61 -0.73 6.05
N SER A 56 5.92 -0.50 6.19
CA SER A 56 6.89 -1.59 6.29
C SER A 56 6.69 -2.43 7.56
N ILE A 57 6.30 -1.81 8.67
CA ILE A 57 6.02 -2.55 9.92
C ILE A 57 4.75 -3.39 9.75
N GLY A 58 3.67 -2.81 9.22
CA GLY A 58 2.42 -3.52 8.97
C GLY A 58 2.58 -4.66 7.97
N ASP A 59 3.31 -4.43 6.88
CA ASP A 59 3.59 -5.46 5.88
C ASP A 59 4.40 -6.62 6.47
N ALA A 60 5.42 -6.33 7.28
CA ALA A 60 6.20 -7.36 7.96
C ALA A 60 5.32 -8.22 8.88
N VAL A 61 4.41 -7.61 9.64
CA VAL A 61 3.47 -8.31 10.52
C VAL A 61 2.49 -9.16 9.70
N ALA A 62 1.92 -8.59 8.64
CA ALA A 62 0.98 -9.28 7.76
C ALA A 62 1.63 -10.50 7.08
N ARG A 63 2.84 -10.36 6.55
CA ARG A 63 3.62 -11.47 5.95
C ARG A 63 3.94 -12.53 6.98
N TYR A 64 4.39 -12.15 8.17
CA TYR A 64 4.65 -13.10 9.26
C TYR A 64 3.40 -13.91 9.62
N LYS A 65 2.24 -13.27 9.73
CA LYS A 65 0.99 -13.97 10.01
C LYS A 65 0.58 -14.94 8.90
N ARG A 66 0.76 -14.56 7.62
CA ARG A 66 0.54 -15.49 6.49
C ARG A 66 1.45 -16.72 6.59
N LEU A 67 2.73 -16.52 6.89
CA LEU A 67 3.67 -17.63 7.09
C LEU A 67 3.27 -18.56 8.23
N MET A 68 2.54 -18.06 9.23
CA MET A 68 1.98 -18.86 10.31
C MET A 68 0.66 -19.56 9.95
N GLY A 69 0.15 -19.42 8.74
CA GLY A 69 -1.08 -20.06 8.27
C GLY A 69 -2.36 -19.30 8.60
N PHE A 70 -2.29 -17.99 8.89
CA PHE A 70 -3.47 -17.15 9.06
C PHE A 70 -4.00 -16.67 7.71
N ASP A 71 -5.31 -16.57 7.57
CA ASP A 71 -5.96 -15.77 6.55
C ASP A 71 -5.85 -14.30 6.95
N VAL A 72 -5.02 -13.54 6.24
CA VAL A 72 -4.69 -12.17 6.62
C VAL A 72 -5.39 -11.16 5.71
N LEU A 73 -6.27 -10.36 6.29
CA LEU A 73 -6.81 -9.18 5.63
C LEU A 73 -5.95 -7.97 5.99
N TYR A 74 -5.25 -7.44 5.00
CA TYR A 74 -4.43 -6.22 5.11
C TYR A 74 -4.83 -5.25 4.01
N PRO A 75 -5.94 -4.51 4.20
CA PRO A 75 -6.43 -3.58 3.19
C PRO A 75 -5.59 -2.32 3.16
N MET A 76 -5.41 -1.77 1.96
CA MET A 76 -4.84 -0.45 1.73
C MET A 76 -5.85 0.41 0.97
N GLY A 77 -5.88 1.70 1.27
CA GLY A 77 -6.77 2.67 0.65
C GLY A 77 -6.27 4.09 0.84
N PHE A 78 -7.15 5.06 0.62
CA PHE A 78 -6.85 6.47 0.78
C PHE A 78 -7.89 7.16 1.65
N ASP A 79 -7.45 8.08 2.49
CA ASP A 79 -8.31 9.06 3.13
C ASP A 79 -8.41 10.30 2.23
N SER A 80 -9.32 10.22 1.25
CA SER A 80 -9.34 11.11 0.09
C SER A 80 -10.15 12.40 0.31
N PHE A 81 -10.89 12.49 1.41
CA PHE A 81 -11.78 13.61 1.69
C PHE A 81 -11.26 14.46 2.84
N GLY A 82 -11.60 15.75 2.80
CA GLY A 82 -11.32 16.68 3.85
C GLY A 82 -10.20 17.68 3.56
N MET A 83 -9.85 18.46 4.58
CA MET A 83 -8.95 19.61 4.46
C MET A 83 -7.58 19.34 3.85
N PRO A 84 -6.90 18.22 4.09
CA PRO A 84 -5.57 17.99 3.48
C PRO A 84 -5.61 17.99 1.95
N ALA A 85 -6.61 17.34 1.36
CA ALA A 85 -6.77 17.32 -0.10
C ALA A 85 -7.23 18.69 -0.64
N GLU A 86 -8.13 19.37 0.06
CA GLU A 86 -8.60 20.70 -0.31
C GLU A 86 -7.49 21.75 -0.24
N ASN A 87 -6.69 21.73 0.82
CA ASN A 87 -5.55 22.64 0.98
C ASN A 87 -4.51 22.41 -0.11
N ALA A 88 -4.17 21.18 -0.45
CA ALA A 88 -3.28 20.86 -1.54
C ALA A 88 -3.80 21.42 -2.87
N ALA A 89 -5.10 21.34 -3.10
CA ALA A 89 -5.74 21.90 -4.29
C ALA A 89 -5.68 23.45 -4.35
N ILE A 90 -5.86 24.10 -3.21
CA ILE A 90 -5.75 25.55 -3.10
C ILE A 90 -4.31 26.00 -3.37
N GLU A 91 -3.32 25.31 -2.81
CA GLU A 91 -1.90 25.62 -3.00
C GLU A 91 -1.45 25.45 -4.43
N GLU A 92 -1.92 24.42 -5.13
CA GLU A 92 -1.59 24.13 -6.52
C GLU A 92 -2.45 24.94 -7.53
N GLY A 93 -3.52 25.57 -7.08
CA GLY A 93 -4.43 26.35 -7.92
C GLY A 93 -5.28 25.49 -8.87
N GLY A 94 -5.60 24.27 -8.48
CA GLY A 94 -6.35 23.30 -9.26
C GLY A 94 -7.69 22.89 -8.63
N HIS A 95 -8.42 22.00 -9.34
CA HIS A 95 -9.63 21.42 -8.78
C HIS A 95 -9.29 20.29 -7.82
N PRO A 96 -9.91 20.22 -6.61
CA PRO A 96 -9.60 19.20 -5.61
C PRO A 96 -9.66 17.77 -6.13
N HIS A 97 -10.68 17.43 -6.92
CA HIS A 97 -10.84 16.12 -7.53
C HIS A 97 -9.61 15.72 -8.37
N ASP A 98 -9.18 16.59 -9.29
CA ASP A 98 -8.12 16.25 -10.25
C ASP A 98 -6.76 16.06 -9.56
N ILE A 99 -6.50 16.89 -8.54
CA ILE A 99 -5.28 16.81 -7.75
C ILE A 99 -5.28 15.54 -6.88
N THR A 100 -6.42 15.22 -6.28
CA THR A 100 -6.59 14.01 -5.47
C THR A 100 -6.38 12.76 -6.33
N GLU A 101 -7.02 12.64 -7.48
CA GLU A 101 -6.87 11.51 -8.41
C GLU A 101 -5.40 11.34 -8.86
N ARG A 102 -4.76 12.42 -9.25
CA ARG A 102 -3.35 12.39 -9.64
C ARG A 102 -2.43 11.93 -8.50
N ASN A 103 -2.67 12.43 -7.28
CA ASN A 103 -1.86 12.06 -6.12
C ASN A 103 -2.12 10.60 -5.70
N MET A 104 -3.36 10.13 -5.76
CA MET A 104 -3.70 8.72 -5.52
C MET A 104 -2.97 7.80 -6.51
N ALA A 105 -2.97 8.13 -7.80
CA ALA A 105 -2.24 7.37 -8.80
C ALA A 105 -0.72 7.32 -8.49
N SER A 106 -0.13 8.47 -8.14
CA SER A 106 1.29 8.57 -7.78
C SER A 106 1.65 7.76 -6.53
N ILE A 107 0.81 7.81 -5.49
CA ILE A 107 1.02 7.04 -4.25
C ILE A 107 0.86 5.53 -4.52
N THR A 108 -0.10 5.14 -5.34
CA THR A 108 -0.30 3.74 -5.72
C THR A 108 0.96 3.15 -6.34
N GLU A 109 1.61 3.88 -7.25
CA GLU A 109 2.88 3.44 -7.84
C GLU A 109 4.05 3.38 -6.84
N GLN A 110 4.00 4.19 -5.78
CA GLN A 110 5.03 4.18 -4.73
C GLN A 110 4.84 3.05 -3.72
N ILE A 111 3.62 2.52 -3.58
CA ILE A 111 3.31 1.41 -2.64
C ILE A 111 3.59 0.05 -3.26
N LYS A 112 3.50 -0.07 -4.58
CA LYS A 112 3.83 -1.30 -5.30
C LYS A 112 5.32 -1.63 -5.20
#